data_ac6cbf07f38130c80a85fb99c3b20ddc
#
_entry.id   ac6cbf07f38130c80a85fb99c3b20ddc
#
_cell.length_a   1.000
_cell.length_b   1.000
_cell.length_c   1.000
_cell.angle_alpha   90.00
_cell.angle_beta   90.00
_cell.angle_gamma   90.00
#
_symmetry.space_group_name_H-M   'P 1'
#
loop_
_entity.id
_entity.type
_entity.pdbx_description
1 polymer ?
#
loop_
_entity_poly.entity_id
_entity_poly.type
_entity_poly.pdbx_seq_one_letter_code
_entity_poly.pdbx_strand_id
1 'polypeptide(L)'
;MRPLSKVAPEWWDYTTLDRTILDEAAWLTAADLPGLSRDGFVIRFYDSVEDFYLAEALEYISAWRQATPESPAGVCGPIGPTEQLPLVARLVNELGLNLRHCHFWGMDEWVAGGKEVDIDFPLSFARTDMELCFNRIRPELRMPPENIHFPSADPARYIASWEQARCVVMQGGQGEVKHWAFNDPPRREGPYREAPPPPEVYRRLGTRVVDLHPITLIQNARTSGGGVVQNVPHQAVTVGPVETWKAEKVSIWHAGSHDSPFGMRLTTLMISKRIADTAVPMSLLGDHPNVQFNFLRSGIGSCEVSMH
;
A
#
# COMPACT_ATOMS: atom_id res chain seq x y z
N MET A 1 -8.85 -13.20 27.05
CA MET A 1 -7.55 -12.55 26.74
C MET A 1 -7.18 -12.90 25.32
N ARG A 2 -6.83 -11.91 24.51
CA ARG A 2 -6.40 -12.11 23.12
C ARG A 2 -5.05 -12.87 23.09
N PRO A 3 -4.84 -13.85 22.19
CA PRO A 3 -3.60 -14.64 22.18
C PRO A 3 -2.37 -13.79 21.83
N LEU A 4 -1.20 -14.32 22.13
CA LEU A 4 0.06 -13.78 21.63
C LEU A 4 0.20 -14.08 20.14
N SER A 5 0.91 -13.20 19.42
CA SER A 5 1.32 -13.50 18.05
C SER A 5 2.15 -14.79 18.00
N LYS A 6 1.89 -15.61 16.98
CA LYS A 6 2.67 -16.84 16.72
C LYS A 6 4.02 -16.56 16.06
N VAL A 7 4.22 -15.33 15.54
CA VAL A 7 5.41 -14.94 14.78
C VAL A 7 6.26 -13.96 15.57
N ALA A 8 5.63 -12.93 16.17
CA ALA A 8 6.29 -11.86 16.89
C ALA A 8 5.49 -11.49 18.15
N PRO A 9 5.74 -12.15 19.31
CA PRO A 9 4.95 -11.99 20.53
C PRO A 9 4.83 -10.56 21.05
N GLU A 10 5.78 -9.69 20.68
CA GLU A 10 5.81 -8.26 21.01
C GLU A 10 4.96 -7.39 20.07
N TRP A 11 4.24 -8.01 19.13
CA TRP A 11 3.40 -7.31 18.17
C TRP A 11 1.95 -7.81 18.20
N TRP A 12 1.04 -6.96 17.71
CA TRP A 12 -0.32 -7.32 17.38
C TRP A 12 -0.42 -7.59 15.88
N ASP A 13 -0.39 -8.81 15.44
CA ASP A 13 -0.60 -9.16 14.03
C ASP A 13 -1.85 -10.05 13.86
N TYR A 14 -2.17 -10.38 12.61
CA TYR A 14 -3.35 -11.14 12.25
C TYR A 14 -3.45 -12.49 12.95
N THR A 15 -2.35 -13.10 13.43
CA THR A 15 -2.37 -14.38 14.14
C THR A 15 -2.98 -14.26 15.54
N THR A 16 -3.20 -13.03 16.00
CA THR A 16 -3.87 -12.73 17.28
C THR A 16 -5.38 -12.57 17.15
N LEU A 17 -5.94 -12.61 15.93
CA LEU A 17 -7.39 -12.54 15.70
C LEU A 17 -8.13 -13.77 16.25
N ASP A 18 -9.45 -13.60 16.39
CA ASP A 18 -10.34 -14.73 16.70
C ASP A 18 -10.23 -15.81 15.62
N ARG A 19 -10.16 -17.05 16.05
CA ARG A 19 -10.02 -18.21 15.18
C ARG A 19 -11.17 -18.34 14.19
N THR A 20 -12.37 -17.93 14.55
CA THR A 20 -13.55 -17.98 13.68
C THR A 20 -13.38 -17.09 12.44
N ILE A 21 -12.78 -15.90 12.60
CA ILE A 21 -12.49 -14.99 11.47
C ILE A 21 -11.42 -15.60 10.56
N LEU A 22 -10.37 -16.18 11.16
CA LEU A 22 -9.29 -16.80 10.40
C LEU A 22 -9.78 -18.01 9.61
N ASP A 23 -10.58 -18.87 10.22
CA ASP A 23 -11.14 -20.05 9.59
C ASP A 23 -12.11 -19.67 8.47
N GLU A 24 -13.02 -18.73 8.70
CA GLU A 24 -13.92 -18.22 7.67
C GLU A 24 -13.15 -17.67 6.46
N ALA A 25 -12.11 -16.86 6.71
CA ALA A 25 -11.28 -16.32 5.62
C ALA A 25 -10.57 -17.43 4.84
N ALA A 26 -10.05 -18.46 5.52
CA ALA A 26 -9.35 -19.57 4.89
C ALA A 26 -10.27 -20.44 4.01
N TRP A 27 -11.56 -20.52 4.31
CA TRP A 27 -12.55 -21.27 3.54
C TRP A 27 -13.05 -20.54 2.28
N LEU A 28 -12.82 -19.21 2.15
CA LEU A 28 -13.22 -18.47 0.96
C LEU A 28 -12.47 -18.98 -0.27
N THR A 29 -13.21 -19.20 -1.33
CA THR A 29 -12.65 -19.52 -2.65
C THR A 29 -12.51 -18.25 -3.52
N ALA A 30 -11.81 -18.33 -4.63
CA ALA A 30 -11.74 -17.24 -5.60
C ALA A 30 -13.14 -16.85 -6.15
N ALA A 31 -14.08 -17.81 -6.19
CA ALA A 31 -15.45 -17.57 -6.64
C ALA A 31 -16.30 -16.80 -5.62
N ASP A 32 -15.98 -16.86 -4.35
CA ASP A 32 -16.72 -16.18 -3.29
C ASP A 32 -16.37 -14.69 -3.18
N LEU A 33 -15.12 -14.32 -3.52
CA LEU A 33 -14.60 -12.97 -3.32
C LEU A 33 -15.41 -11.87 -4.01
N PRO A 34 -15.91 -12.01 -5.27
CA PRO A 34 -16.71 -10.97 -5.90
C PRO A 34 -17.97 -10.61 -5.11
N GLY A 35 -18.58 -11.60 -4.44
CA GLY A 35 -19.78 -11.44 -3.61
C GLY A 35 -19.56 -10.64 -2.33
N LEU A 36 -18.29 -10.36 -1.97
CA LEU A 36 -17.95 -9.57 -0.81
C LEU A 36 -17.91 -8.05 -1.08
N SER A 37 -18.14 -7.63 -2.33
CA SER A 37 -18.32 -6.20 -2.66
C SER A 37 -19.54 -5.62 -1.94
N ARG A 38 -19.46 -4.35 -1.57
CA ARG A 38 -20.53 -3.57 -0.94
C ARG A 38 -20.38 -2.08 -1.25
N ASP A 39 -21.34 -1.28 -0.85
CA ASP A 39 -21.24 0.18 -0.98
C ASP A 39 -19.95 0.70 -0.36
N GLY A 40 -19.17 1.45 -1.15
CA GLY A 40 -17.87 1.97 -0.79
C GLY A 40 -16.71 0.96 -0.85
N PHE A 41 -16.99 -0.30 -1.18
CA PHE A 41 -15.95 -1.33 -1.34
C PHE A 41 -16.23 -2.22 -2.56
N VAL A 42 -15.37 -2.15 -3.56
CA VAL A 42 -15.50 -2.88 -4.83
C VAL A 42 -14.32 -3.82 -5.02
N ILE A 43 -14.62 -5.03 -5.47
CA ILE A 43 -13.62 -6.04 -5.83
C ILE A 43 -13.65 -6.23 -7.33
N ARG A 44 -12.48 -6.14 -7.98
CA ARG A 44 -12.29 -6.37 -9.41
C ARG A 44 -11.30 -7.49 -9.66
N PHE A 45 -11.55 -8.24 -10.72
CA PHE A 45 -10.67 -9.29 -11.20
C PHE A 45 -10.19 -8.99 -12.59
N TYR A 46 -8.94 -9.36 -12.84
CA TYR A 46 -8.30 -9.33 -14.14
C TYR A 46 -7.84 -10.74 -14.50
N ASP A 47 -8.01 -11.13 -15.75
CA ASP A 47 -7.70 -12.48 -16.22
C ASP A 47 -6.32 -12.56 -16.90
N SER A 48 -5.77 -11.41 -17.35
CA SER A 48 -4.39 -11.31 -17.85
C SER A 48 -3.54 -10.36 -17.02
N VAL A 49 -2.25 -10.62 -16.96
CA VAL A 49 -1.29 -9.77 -16.24
C VAL A 49 -1.11 -8.43 -16.97
N GLU A 50 -1.22 -8.44 -18.29
CA GLU A 50 -1.14 -7.25 -19.14
C GLU A 50 -2.28 -6.28 -18.86
N ASP A 51 -3.53 -6.79 -18.82
CA ASP A 51 -4.71 -5.96 -18.49
C ASP A 51 -4.65 -5.46 -17.06
N PHE A 52 -4.14 -6.27 -16.13
CA PHE A 52 -3.97 -5.89 -14.73
C PHE A 52 -3.05 -4.67 -14.60
N TYR A 53 -1.82 -4.75 -15.10
CA TYR A 53 -0.88 -3.62 -14.99
C TYR A 53 -1.25 -2.43 -15.87
N LEU A 54 -1.88 -2.67 -17.03
CA LEU A 54 -2.40 -1.57 -17.85
C LEU A 54 -3.50 -0.80 -17.12
N ALA A 55 -4.44 -1.49 -16.49
CA ALA A 55 -5.51 -0.86 -15.72
C ALA A 55 -4.96 -0.10 -14.50
N GLU A 56 -3.94 -0.65 -13.84
CA GLU A 56 -3.23 0.01 -12.76
C GLU A 56 -2.55 1.31 -13.22
N ALA A 57 -1.85 1.28 -14.35
CA ALA A 57 -1.25 2.47 -14.96
C ALA A 57 -2.28 3.51 -15.39
N LEU A 58 -3.43 3.08 -15.91
CA LEU A 58 -4.51 3.98 -16.35
C LEU A 58 -5.17 4.73 -15.19
N GLU A 59 -5.08 4.26 -13.95
CA GLU A 59 -5.53 5.03 -12.78
C GLU A 59 -4.68 6.30 -12.61
N TYR A 60 -3.34 6.24 -12.80
CA TYR A 60 -2.48 7.43 -12.80
C TYR A 60 -2.92 8.42 -13.88
N ILE A 61 -3.10 7.93 -15.10
CA ILE A 61 -3.49 8.77 -16.24
C ILE A 61 -4.86 9.42 -15.97
N SER A 62 -5.81 8.66 -15.46
CA SER A 62 -7.17 9.15 -15.16
C SER A 62 -7.16 10.21 -14.06
N ALA A 63 -6.31 10.06 -13.06
CA ALA A 63 -6.16 11.02 -11.98
C ALA A 63 -5.47 12.30 -12.48
N TRP A 64 -4.33 12.18 -13.16
CA TRP A 64 -3.56 13.33 -13.64
C TRP A 64 -4.30 14.12 -14.73
N ARG A 65 -5.17 13.50 -15.51
CA ARG A 65 -6.03 14.23 -16.49
C ARG A 65 -7.03 15.17 -15.84
N GLN A 66 -7.29 15.05 -14.52
CA GLN A 66 -8.18 15.95 -13.79
C GLN A 66 -7.49 17.22 -13.30
N ALA A 67 -6.15 17.27 -13.38
CA ALA A 67 -5.40 18.40 -12.89
C ALA A 67 -5.57 19.63 -13.79
N THR A 68 -5.87 20.77 -13.16
CA THR A 68 -5.91 22.09 -13.81
C THR A 68 -5.11 23.10 -12.97
N PRO A 69 -4.79 24.28 -13.50
CA PRO A 69 -4.15 25.34 -12.71
C PRO A 69 -4.94 25.72 -11.44
N GLU A 70 -6.28 25.70 -11.52
CA GLU A 70 -7.18 26.07 -10.44
C GLU A 70 -7.47 24.91 -9.47
N SER A 71 -7.23 23.68 -9.94
CA SER A 71 -7.47 22.45 -9.17
C SER A 71 -6.38 21.42 -9.46
N PRO A 72 -5.18 21.61 -8.90
CA PRO A 72 -4.12 20.62 -9.01
C PRO A 72 -4.58 19.27 -8.45
N ALA A 73 -4.15 18.18 -9.10
CA ALA A 73 -4.56 16.83 -8.74
C ALA A 73 -3.38 15.86 -8.80
N GLY A 74 -3.38 14.86 -7.95
CA GLY A 74 -2.27 13.95 -7.85
C GLY A 74 -2.64 12.52 -7.49
N VAL A 75 -1.60 11.72 -7.46
CA VAL A 75 -1.62 10.30 -7.11
C VAL A 75 -0.63 10.07 -5.99
N CYS A 76 -1.04 9.32 -4.98
CA CYS A 76 -0.11 8.70 -4.06
C CYS A 76 0.14 7.26 -4.53
N GLY A 77 1.40 6.91 -4.80
CA GLY A 77 1.76 5.64 -5.43
C GLY A 77 2.77 4.83 -4.64
N PRO A 78 2.68 3.49 -4.72
CA PRO A 78 3.58 2.56 -4.05
C PRO A 78 4.81 2.23 -4.88
N ILE A 79 5.81 1.71 -4.23
CA ILE A 79 6.80 0.81 -4.82
C ILE A 79 6.49 -0.60 -4.35
N GLY A 80 5.87 -1.36 -5.25
CA GLY A 80 5.43 -2.73 -5.05
C GLY A 80 3.90 -2.88 -5.18
N PRO A 81 3.43 -3.21 -6.37
CA PRO A 81 4.20 -3.55 -7.58
C PRO A 81 4.88 -2.33 -8.25
N THR A 82 5.75 -2.59 -9.22
CA THR A 82 6.48 -1.55 -9.98
C THR A 82 6.25 -1.65 -11.50
N GLU A 83 5.62 -2.72 -11.96
CA GLU A 83 5.44 -3.04 -13.38
C GLU A 83 4.57 -2.03 -14.11
N GLN A 84 3.67 -1.35 -13.41
CA GLN A 84 2.84 -0.27 -13.96
C GLN A 84 3.65 1.00 -14.27
N LEU A 85 4.73 1.29 -13.53
CA LEU A 85 5.45 2.56 -13.62
C LEU A 85 6.01 2.86 -15.03
N PRO A 86 6.68 1.91 -15.72
CA PRO A 86 7.08 2.13 -17.12
C PRO A 86 5.90 2.34 -18.07
N LEU A 87 4.75 1.70 -17.79
CA LEU A 87 3.53 1.89 -18.59
C LEU A 87 2.95 3.29 -18.38
N VAL A 88 2.96 3.80 -17.13
CA VAL A 88 2.56 5.18 -16.83
C VAL A 88 3.37 6.16 -17.64
N ALA A 89 4.71 6.06 -17.61
CA ALA A 89 5.59 6.94 -18.36
C ALA A 89 5.33 6.87 -19.88
N ARG A 90 5.15 5.65 -20.41
CA ARG A 90 4.80 5.44 -21.82
C ARG A 90 3.49 6.10 -22.18
N LEU A 91 2.43 5.88 -21.39
CA LEU A 91 1.11 6.47 -21.64
C LEU A 91 1.14 7.99 -21.58
N VAL A 92 1.84 8.59 -20.62
CA VAL A 92 2.04 10.05 -20.55
C VAL A 92 2.66 10.56 -21.85
N ASN A 93 3.71 9.89 -22.35
CA ASN A 93 4.40 10.27 -23.55
C ASN A 93 3.55 10.10 -24.82
N GLU A 94 2.86 8.99 -24.97
CA GLU A 94 2.03 8.70 -26.17
C GLU A 94 0.80 9.60 -26.24
N LEU A 95 0.18 9.90 -25.09
CA LEU A 95 -0.99 10.77 -25.01
C LEU A 95 -0.62 12.27 -25.02
N GLY A 96 0.66 12.62 -24.92
CA GLY A 96 1.11 14.00 -24.78
C GLY A 96 0.56 14.69 -23.51
N LEU A 97 0.37 13.92 -22.42
CA LEU A 97 -0.21 14.44 -21.19
C LEU A 97 0.78 15.32 -20.45
N ASN A 98 0.49 16.62 -20.38
CA ASN A 98 1.32 17.57 -19.66
C ASN A 98 1.05 17.50 -18.15
N LEU A 99 2.08 17.19 -17.35
CA LEU A 99 1.98 17.00 -15.91
C LEU A 99 2.29 18.28 -15.10
N ARG A 100 2.29 19.47 -15.71
CA ARG A 100 2.65 20.72 -15.03
C ARG A 100 1.87 20.99 -13.74
N HIS A 101 0.59 20.63 -13.70
CA HIS A 101 -0.32 20.86 -12.57
C HIS A 101 -0.63 19.57 -11.81
N CYS A 102 0.10 18.51 -12.11
CA CYS A 102 -0.04 17.23 -11.46
C CYS A 102 0.89 17.14 -10.26
N HIS A 103 0.49 16.33 -9.27
CA HIS A 103 1.28 16.01 -8.10
C HIS A 103 1.46 14.49 -7.96
N PHE A 104 2.54 14.09 -7.29
CA PHE A 104 2.80 12.72 -6.91
C PHE A 104 3.33 12.67 -5.48
N TRP A 105 2.85 11.70 -4.72
CA TRP A 105 3.37 11.36 -3.39
C TRP A 105 3.84 9.91 -3.39
N GLY A 106 5.14 9.68 -3.14
CA GLY A 106 5.64 8.35 -2.81
C GLY A 106 5.12 7.94 -1.44
N MET A 107 4.76 6.68 -1.25
CA MET A 107 4.17 6.22 0.02
C MET A 107 5.18 6.12 1.15
N ASP A 108 6.37 5.65 0.84
CA ASP A 108 7.34 5.22 1.81
C ASP A 108 8.76 5.58 1.38
N GLU A 109 9.67 5.63 2.35
CA GLU A 109 11.11 5.55 2.12
C GLU A 109 11.79 4.88 3.33
N TRP A 110 12.89 4.20 3.08
CA TRP A 110 13.68 3.57 4.12
C TRP A 110 14.38 4.59 5.01
N VAL A 111 14.52 4.25 6.29
CA VAL A 111 15.24 5.06 7.28
C VAL A 111 16.39 4.24 7.88
N ALA A 112 17.59 4.82 7.86
CA ALA A 112 18.77 4.25 8.46
C ALA A 112 19.56 5.35 9.19
N GLY A 113 19.99 5.08 10.42
CA GLY A 113 20.73 6.07 11.22
C GLY A 113 19.94 7.35 11.52
N GLY A 114 18.60 7.26 11.58
CA GLY A 114 17.71 8.39 11.89
C GLY A 114 17.44 9.34 10.71
N LYS A 115 17.83 8.96 9.49
CA LYS A 115 17.57 9.70 8.25
C LYS A 115 17.04 8.77 7.17
N GLU A 116 16.32 9.33 6.21
CA GLU A 116 16.01 8.62 4.99
C GLU A 116 17.29 8.18 4.28
N VAL A 117 17.23 7.05 3.58
CA VAL A 117 18.37 6.54 2.81
C VAL A 117 18.67 7.48 1.64
N ASP A 118 19.94 7.49 1.21
CA ASP A 118 20.35 8.21 0.01
C ASP A 118 19.59 7.66 -1.22
N ILE A 119 19.32 8.54 -2.20
CA ILE A 119 18.65 8.13 -3.44
C ILE A 119 19.46 7.07 -4.21
N ASP A 120 20.76 7.00 -4.00
CA ASP A 120 21.62 5.96 -4.60
C ASP A 120 21.56 4.62 -3.86
N PHE A 121 20.86 4.55 -2.73
CA PHE A 121 20.66 3.28 -2.03
C PHE A 121 19.88 2.29 -2.92
N PRO A 122 20.34 1.04 -3.08
CA PRO A 122 19.74 0.10 -4.04
C PRO A 122 18.26 -0.17 -3.85
N LEU A 123 17.74 -0.03 -2.63
CA LEU A 123 16.34 -0.25 -2.28
C LEU A 123 15.54 1.05 -2.13
N SER A 124 16.10 2.24 -2.46
CA SER A 124 15.37 3.50 -2.36
C SER A 124 14.11 3.48 -3.24
N PHE A 125 12.99 3.83 -2.64
CA PHE A 125 11.71 3.94 -3.34
C PHE A 125 11.68 5.16 -4.24
N ALA A 126 12.19 6.29 -3.77
CA ALA A 126 12.32 7.51 -4.57
C ALA A 126 13.14 7.27 -5.83
N ARG A 127 14.27 6.55 -5.73
CA ARG A 127 15.07 6.14 -6.88
C ARG A 127 14.25 5.34 -7.89
N THR A 128 13.53 4.35 -7.40
CA THR A 128 12.75 3.44 -8.25
C THR A 128 11.65 4.19 -9.00
N ASP A 129 10.90 5.09 -8.34
CA ASP A 129 9.92 5.95 -9.00
C ASP A 129 10.55 6.83 -10.07
N MET A 130 11.69 7.46 -9.75
CA MET A 130 12.39 8.33 -10.71
C MET A 130 12.89 7.54 -11.92
N GLU A 131 13.52 6.37 -11.72
CA GLU A 131 14.10 5.58 -12.80
C GLU A 131 13.05 4.87 -13.66
N LEU A 132 11.97 4.37 -13.07
CA LEU A 132 10.95 3.59 -13.79
C LEU A 132 9.86 4.46 -14.40
N CYS A 133 9.59 5.65 -13.84
CA CYS A 133 8.53 6.54 -14.31
C CYS A 133 9.04 7.92 -14.71
N PHE A 134 9.37 8.78 -13.74
CA PHE A 134 9.51 10.23 -14.01
C PHE A 134 10.63 10.59 -14.97
N ASN A 135 11.79 9.95 -14.89
CA ASN A 135 12.91 10.19 -15.80
C ASN A 135 12.66 9.72 -17.24
N ARG A 136 11.67 8.82 -17.46
CA ARG A 136 11.27 8.32 -18.77
C ARG A 136 10.26 9.19 -19.48
N ILE A 137 9.67 10.16 -18.76
CA ILE A 137 8.75 11.12 -19.36
C ILE A 137 9.55 12.17 -20.13
N ARG A 138 9.06 12.52 -21.33
CA ARG A 138 9.67 13.57 -22.16
C ARG A 138 9.74 14.89 -21.41
N PRO A 139 10.87 15.65 -21.51
CA PRO A 139 11.11 16.85 -20.69
C PRO A 139 9.96 17.87 -20.70
N GLU A 140 9.32 18.09 -21.87
CA GLU A 140 8.23 19.06 -22.04
C GLU A 140 6.90 18.63 -21.38
N LEU A 141 6.79 17.37 -20.98
CA LEU A 141 5.60 16.81 -20.32
C LEU A 141 5.78 16.57 -18.82
N ARG A 142 7.01 16.72 -18.33
CA ARG A 142 7.36 16.34 -16.95
C ARG A 142 6.59 17.13 -15.90
N MET A 143 6.32 16.44 -14.82
CA MET A 143 5.89 17.05 -13.56
C MET A 143 7.04 17.92 -13.02
N PRO A 144 6.75 19.15 -12.52
CA PRO A 144 7.75 19.95 -11.83
C PRO A 144 8.34 19.20 -10.64
N PRO A 145 9.66 19.27 -10.39
CA PRO A 145 10.28 18.56 -9.27
C PRO A 145 9.67 18.89 -7.91
N GLU A 146 9.19 20.10 -7.70
CA GLU A 146 8.51 20.55 -6.50
C GLU A 146 7.16 19.89 -6.24
N ASN A 147 6.57 19.26 -7.27
CA ASN A 147 5.30 18.53 -7.20
C ASN A 147 5.50 17.01 -7.01
N ILE A 148 6.75 16.54 -6.99
CA ILE A 148 7.10 15.14 -6.68
C ILE A 148 7.54 15.10 -5.23
N HIS A 149 6.74 14.44 -4.39
CA HIS A 149 6.93 14.44 -2.94
C HIS A 149 7.30 13.04 -2.45
N PHE A 150 8.51 12.91 -1.92
CA PHE A 150 8.93 11.70 -1.22
C PHE A 150 8.99 11.97 0.28
N PRO A 151 8.56 11.03 1.13
CA PRO A 151 8.63 11.22 2.57
C PRO A 151 10.09 11.13 3.05
N SER A 152 10.41 11.92 4.08
CA SER A 152 11.71 11.92 4.74
C SER A 152 11.55 11.67 6.24
N ALA A 153 12.65 11.41 6.93
CA ALA A 153 12.64 11.17 8.39
C ALA A 153 12.06 12.37 9.17
N ASP A 154 12.21 13.60 8.64
CA ASP A 154 11.40 14.76 9.06
C ASP A 154 10.23 14.93 8.08
N PRO A 155 9.02 14.45 8.41
CA PRO A 155 7.92 14.40 7.46
C PRO A 155 7.16 15.73 7.28
N ALA A 156 7.59 16.82 7.93
CA ALA A 156 6.82 18.07 7.97
C ALA A 156 6.53 18.64 6.58
N ARG A 157 7.54 18.65 5.69
CA ARG A 157 7.37 19.11 4.31
C ARG A 157 6.43 18.19 3.51
N TYR A 158 6.57 16.89 3.66
CA TYR A 158 5.71 15.90 3.00
C TYR A 158 4.25 16.06 3.46
N ILE A 159 4.01 16.17 4.78
CA ILE A 159 2.66 16.40 5.33
C ILE A 159 2.07 17.69 4.78
N ALA A 160 2.84 18.78 4.74
CA ALA A 160 2.37 20.07 4.21
C ALA A 160 2.04 20.01 2.71
N SER A 161 2.70 19.16 1.92
CA SER A 161 2.44 19.03 0.49
C SER A 161 1.05 18.47 0.16
N TRP A 162 0.43 17.75 1.08
CA TRP A 162 -0.93 17.20 0.92
C TRP A 162 -2.04 18.26 0.89
N GLU A 163 -1.72 19.51 1.23
CA GLU A 163 -2.64 20.65 1.11
C GLU A 163 -2.51 21.39 -0.25
N GLN A 164 -1.54 21.00 -1.08
CA GLN A 164 -1.25 21.69 -2.33
C GLN A 164 -2.11 21.20 -3.51
N ALA A 165 -2.58 19.96 -3.44
CA ALA A 165 -3.37 19.34 -4.50
C ALA A 165 -4.31 18.26 -3.94
N ARG A 166 -5.36 17.94 -4.69
CA ARG A 166 -6.25 16.81 -4.35
C ARG A 166 -5.53 15.50 -4.65
N CYS A 167 -5.54 14.57 -3.72
CA CYS A 167 -5.15 13.19 -3.99
C CYS A 167 -6.36 12.43 -4.56
N VAL A 168 -6.40 12.25 -5.88
CA VAL A 168 -7.52 11.59 -6.58
C VAL A 168 -7.51 10.09 -6.30
N VAL A 169 -6.33 9.48 -6.26
CA VAL A 169 -6.17 8.08 -5.93
C VAL A 169 -4.91 7.85 -5.10
N MET A 170 -5.06 7.11 -4.02
CA MET A 170 -3.97 6.43 -3.37
C MET A 170 -3.96 4.99 -3.86
N GLN A 171 -2.94 4.66 -4.63
CA GLN A 171 -2.71 3.32 -5.13
C GLN A 171 -1.77 2.59 -4.18
N GLY A 172 -1.98 1.31 -3.92
CA GLY A 172 -1.11 0.55 -3.03
C GLY A 172 -1.18 -0.94 -3.26
N GLY A 173 -0.21 -1.66 -2.70
CA GLY A 173 -0.23 -3.11 -2.55
C GLY A 173 -0.70 -3.53 -1.15
N GLN A 174 -0.80 -4.83 -0.95
CA GLN A 174 -0.98 -5.42 0.37
C GLN A 174 0.24 -6.23 0.75
N GLY A 175 0.91 -5.86 1.84
CA GLY A 175 2.01 -6.65 2.37
C GLY A 175 1.55 -7.90 3.13
N GLU A 176 2.47 -8.83 3.37
CA GLU A 176 2.18 -10.12 4.03
C GLU A 176 1.66 -9.96 5.47
N VAL A 177 2.00 -8.90 6.16
CA VAL A 177 1.48 -8.58 7.50
C VAL A 177 0.07 -7.97 7.46
N LYS A 178 -0.52 -7.79 6.27
CA LYS A 178 -1.87 -7.26 5.99
C LYS A 178 -1.96 -5.76 6.28
N HIS A 179 -0.97 -5.03 5.80
CA HIS A 179 -0.88 -3.58 5.81
C HIS A 179 -1.03 -2.96 4.40
N TRP A 180 -1.22 -1.66 4.35
CA TRP A 180 -0.93 -0.82 3.19
C TRP A 180 0.21 0.14 3.54
N ALA A 181 1.05 0.54 2.57
CA ALA A 181 2.30 1.23 2.87
C ALA A 181 3.05 0.46 3.99
N PHE A 182 3.81 1.12 4.85
CA PHE A 182 4.34 0.48 6.06
C PHE A 182 3.50 0.79 7.32
N ASN A 183 2.19 0.86 7.17
CA ASN A 183 1.29 0.91 8.30
C ASN A 183 1.18 -0.47 8.95
N ASP A 184 2.26 -0.91 9.58
CA ASP A 184 2.37 -2.22 10.22
C ASP A 184 1.47 -2.35 11.46
N PRO A 185 1.10 -3.57 11.87
CA PRO A 185 0.43 -3.80 13.13
C PRO A 185 1.19 -3.18 14.30
N PRO A 186 0.50 -2.70 15.34
CA PRO A 186 1.15 -2.02 16.45
C PRO A 186 1.91 -2.98 17.38
N ARG A 187 2.89 -2.46 18.12
CA ARG A 187 3.57 -3.19 19.19
C ARG A 187 2.66 -3.41 20.40
N ARG A 188 2.91 -4.51 21.12
CA ARG A 188 2.30 -4.83 22.42
C ARG A 188 3.04 -4.14 23.54
N GLU A 189 2.94 -2.84 23.66
CA GLU A 189 3.65 -2.07 24.65
C GLU A 189 2.79 -0.97 25.29
N GLY A 190 3.26 -0.40 26.38
CA GLY A 190 2.56 0.68 27.07
C GLY A 190 1.10 0.35 27.35
N PRO A 191 0.16 1.24 26.99
CA PRO A 191 -1.28 1.04 27.21
C PRO A 191 -1.88 -0.07 26.33
N TYR A 192 -1.15 -0.52 25.31
CA TYR A 192 -1.60 -1.54 24.35
C TYR A 192 -0.99 -2.92 24.59
N ARG A 193 -0.53 -3.19 25.84
CA ARG A 193 0.05 -4.48 26.19
C ARG A 193 -0.99 -5.61 26.20
N GLU A 194 -2.21 -5.33 26.63
CA GLU A 194 -3.26 -6.34 26.81
C GLU A 194 -4.27 -6.38 25.65
N ALA A 195 -4.41 -5.29 24.92
CA ALA A 195 -5.26 -5.17 23.73
C ALA A 195 -4.64 -4.22 22.71
N PRO A 196 -4.84 -4.44 21.40
CA PRO A 196 -4.34 -3.52 20.38
C PRO A 196 -5.03 -2.16 20.51
N PRO A 197 -4.41 -1.07 20.00
CA PRO A 197 -5.06 0.23 19.98
C PRO A 197 -6.39 0.14 19.21
N PRO A 198 -7.43 0.86 19.67
CA PRO A 198 -8.68 0.97 18.92
C PRO A 198 -8.46 1.55 17.52
N PRO A 199 -9.29 1.16 16.52
CA PRO A 199 -9.19 1.67 15.15
C PRO A 199 -9.12 3.19 15.02
N GLU A 200 -9.92 3.91 15.81
CA GLU A 200 -9.95 5.37 15.82
C GLU A 200 -8.66 6.01 16.34
N VAL A 201 -7.91 5.34 17.18
CA VAL A 201 -6.59 5.78 17.64
C VAL A 201 -5.55 5.59 16.53
N TYR A 202 -5.55 4.42 15.90
CA TYR A 202 -4.63 4.11 14.80
C TYR A 202 -4.87 5.05 13.60
N ARG A 203 -6.12 5.36 13.28
CA ARG A 203 -6.49 6.27 12.18
C ARG A 203 -6.04 7.72 12.36
N ARG A 204 -5.63 8.13 13.58
CA ARG A 204 -5.05 9.45 13.83
C ARG A 204 -3.54 9.53 13.57
N LEU A 205 -2.92 8.42 13.22
CA LEU A 205 -1.51 8.42 12.88
C LEU A 205 -1.29 9.08 11.52
N GLY A 206 -0.46 10.13 11.51
CA GLY A 206 0.02 10.76 10.28
C GLY A 206 1.27 10.08 9.73
N THR A 207 1.84 10.70 8.70
CA THR A 207 3.14 10.29 8.14
C THR A 207 4.20 10.33 9.23
N ARG A 208 4.96 9.24 9.38
CA ARG A 208 5.88 9.04 10.51
C ARG A 208 6.95 8.00 10.21
N VAL A 209 8.04 8.05 10.96
CA VAL A 209 9.00 6.95 11.02
C VAL A 209 8.42 5.81 11.87
N VAL A 210 8.58 4.58 11.39
CA VAL A 210 8.09 3.35 12.02
C VAL A 210 9.18 2.30 12.11
N ASP A 211 9.14 1.48 13.15
CA ASP A 211 9.83 0.19 13.16
C ASP A 211 8.99 -0.83 12.38
N LEU A 212 9.65 -1.68 11.60
CA LEU A 212 8.96 -2.64 10.77
C LEU A 212 8.73 -3.97 11.49
N HIS A 213 7.57 -4.56 11.24
CA HIS A 213 7.24 -5.89 11.73
C HIS A 213 8.17 -6.95 11.13
N PRO A 214 8.58 -8.01 11.86
CA PRO A 214 9.44 -9.07 11.33
C PRO A 214 8.94 -9.71 10.03
N ILE A 215 7.63 -9.88 9.85
CA ILE A 215 7.05 -10.36 8.58
C ILE A 215 7.36 -9.39 7.44
N THR A 216 7.24 -8.07 7.68
CA THR A 216 7.54 -7.03 6.68
C THR A 216 9.02 -7.06 6.29
N LEU A 217 9.92 -7.23 7.25
CA LEU A 217 11.36 -7.35 6.97
C LEU A 217 11.67 -8.59 6.12
N ILE A 218 11.11 -9.75 6.47
CA ILE A 218 11.32 -11.00 5.73
C ILE A 218 10.73 -10.92 4.31
N GLN A 219 9.54 -10.31 4.17
CA GLN A 219 8.94 -10.08 2.86
C GLN A 219 9.88 -9.25 1.97
N ASN A 220 10.36 -8.11 2.45
CA ASN A 220 11.22 -7.22 1.68
C ASN A 220 12.61 -7.84 1.42
N ALA A 221 13.14 -8.63 2.34
CA ALA A 221 14.35 -9.40 2.10
C ALA A 221 14.18 -10.38 0.93
N ARG A 222 13.04 -11.10 0.89
CA ARG A 222 12.71 -12.07 -0.14
C ARG A 222 12.47 -11.40 -1.50
N THR A 223 11.69 -10.33 -1.54
CA THR A 223 11.28 -9.69 -2.80
C THR A 223 12.34 -8.77 -3.40
N SER A 224 13.13 -8.09 -2.57
CA SER A 224 14.02 -7.02 -3.02
C SER A 224 15.43 -7.10 -2.44
N GLY A 225 15.62 -7.68 -1.25
CA GLY A 225 16.90 -7.74 -0.55
C GLY A 225 17.79 -8.93 -0.94
N GLY A 226 17.45 -9.67 -1.99
CA GLY A 226 18.22 -10.86 -2.43
C GLY A 226 18.14 -12.03 -1.43
N GLY A 227 17.13 -12.10 -0.58
CA GLY A 227 16.96 -13.08 0.50
C GLY A 227 17.77 -12.76 1.75
N VAL A 228 18.52 -11.67 1.78
CA VAL A 228 19.40 -11.26 2.88
C VAL A 228 18.72 -10.21 3.74
N VAL A 229 18.28 -10.58 4.94
CA VAL A 229 17.53 -9.68 5.86
C VAL A 229 18.33 -8.44 6.20
N GLN A 230 19.66 -8.56 6.35
CA GLN A 230 20.55 -7.45 6.70
C GLN A 230 20.62 -6.35 5.62
N ASN A 231 20.17 -6.65 4.38
CA ASN A 231 20.10 -5.64 3.31
C ASN A 231 18.87 -4.74 3.46
N VAL A 232 17.90 -5.11 4.30
CA VAL A 232 16.65 -4.35 4.49
C VAL A 232 16.76 -3.51 5.76
N PRO A 233 16.61 -2.18 5.67
CA PRO A 233 16.51 -1.33 6.86
C PRO A 233 15.31 -1.75 7.71
N HIS A 234 15.47 -1.69 9.03
CA HIS A 234 14.42 -2.08 9.96
C HIS A 234 13.45 -0.94 10.30
N GLN A 235 13.70 0.25 9.75
CA GLN A 235 12.83 1.42 9.88
C GLN A 235 12.50 1.98 8.50
N ALA A 236 11.35 2.62 8.43
CA ALA A 236 10.92 3.39 7.27
C ALA A 236 10.12 4.60 7.71
N VAL A 237 10.06 5.63 6.87
CA VAL A 237 9.03 6.66 6.94
C VAL A 237 7.90 6.28 6.01
N THR A 238 6.66 6.37 6.48
CA THR A 238 5.48 5.89 5.77
C THR A 238 4.34 6.90 5.83
N VAL A 239 3.59 7.01 4.72
CA VAL A 239 2.33 7.74 4.70
C VAL A 239 1.37 7.16 5.73
N GLY A 240 0.72 8.02 6.51
CA GLY A 240 -0.19 7.58 7.57
C GLY A 240 -1.64 7.46 7.14
N PRO A 241 -2.48 6.88 8.02
CA PRO A 241 -3.93 6.92 7.83
C PRO A 241 -4.50 8.32 7.62
N VAL A 242 -3.99 9.34 8.32
CA VAL A 242 -4.47 10.73 8.16
C VAL A 242 -4.39 11.18 6.71
N GLU A 243 -3.28 10.95 6.03
CA GLU A 243 -3.09 11.29 4.62
C GLU A 243 -3.90 10.35 3.72
N THR A 244 -3.97 9.04 4.06
CA THR A 244 -4.76 8.06 3.31
C THR A 244 -6.22 8.48 3.19
N TRP A 245 -6.82 9.02 4.29
CA TRP A 245 -8.22 9.46 4.27
C TRP A 245 -8.45 10.79 3.53
N LYS A 246 -7.40 11.49 3.07
CA LYS A 246 -7.52 12.61 2.14
C LYS A 246 -7.69 12.17 0.69
N ALA A 247 -7.34 10.94 0.34
CA ALA A 247 -7.52 10.42 -1.01
C ALA A 247 -9.02 10.24 -1.32
N GLU A 248 -9.43 10.60 -2.52
CA GLU A 248 -10.81 10.41 -2.99
C GLU A 248 -11.14 8.94 -3.23
N LYS A 249 -10.10 8.15 -3.54
CA LYS A 249 -10.16 6.70 -3.72
C LYS A 249 -8.91 6.04 -3.16
N VAL A 250 -9.08 4.91 -2.50
CA VAL A 250 -7.98 3.98 -2.18
C VAL A 250 -8.11 2.76 -3.08
N SER A 251 -7.07 2.46 -3.86
CA SER A 251 -7.04 1.39 -4.84
C SER A 251 -5.90 0.42 -4.52
N ILE A 252 -6.23 -0.77 -4.07
CA ILE A 252 -5.26 -1.79 -3.70
C ILE A 252 -5.11 -2.78 -4.86
N TRP A 253 -3.88 -2.96 -5.32
CA TRP A 253 -3.51 -3.82 -6.42
C TRP A 253 -2.70 -5.00 -5.91
N HIS A 254 -3.14 -6.21 -6.21
CA HIS A 254 -2.50 -7.42 -5.75
C HIS A 254 -2.50 -8.46 -6.86
N ALA A 255 -1.36 -8.58 -7.55
CA ALA A 255 -1.17 -9.59 -8.59
C ALA A 255 -1.24 -11.01 -8.03
N GLY A 256 -1.13 -11.13 -6.72
CA GLY A 256 -1.09 -12.39 -6.01
C GLY A 256 0.33 -12.97 -6.00
N SER A 257 0.63 -13.70 -4.95
CA SER A 257 1.70 -14.66 -4.95
C SER A 257 1.12 -15.97 -4.46
N HIS A 258 1.55 -17.07 -5.02
CA HIS A 258 1.16 -18.40 -4.55
C HIS A 258 1.48 -18.60 -3.06
N ASP A 259 2.34 -17.75 -2.50
CA ASP A 259 2.82 -17.83 -1.13
C ASP A 259 1.92 -17.14 -0.10
N SER A 260 1.00 -16.26 -0.51
CA SER A 260 0.15 -15.54 0.44
C SER A 260 -1.33 -15.41 0.03
N PRO A 261 -2.00 -16.51 -0.35
CA PRO A 261 -3.41 -16.48 -0.77
C PRO A 261 -4.36 -16.09 0.37
N PHE A 262 -3.97 -16.36 1.61
CA PHE A 262 -4.77 -16.10 2.80
C PHE A 262 -4.99 -14.60 3.06
N GLY A 263 -3.96 -13.77 2.83
CA GLY A 263 -4.05 -12.34 3.11
C GLY A 263 -5.14 -11.64 2.33
N MET A 264 -5.28 -11.94 1.04
CA MET A 264 -6.33 -11.37 0.19
C MET A 264 -7.74 -11.73 0.70
N ARG A 265 -7.93 -12.96 1.13
CA ARG A 265 -9.21 -13.45 1.67
C ARG A 265 -9.56 -12.79 3.00
N LEU A 266 -8.58 -12.73 3.91
CA LEU A 266 -8.76 -12.16 5.24
C LEU A 266 -9.15 -10.68 5.17
N THR A 267 -8.39 -9.88 4.44
CA THR A 267 -8.63 -8.44 4.36
C THR A 267 -9.92 -8.12 3.61
N THR A 268 -10.22 -8.85 2.54
CA THR A 268 -11.48 -8.72 1.80
C THR A 268 -12.68 -9.04 2.72
N LEU A 269 -12.61 -10.14 3.46
CA LEU A 269 -13.67 -10.53 4.42
C LEU A 269 -13.87 -9.46 5.48
N MET A 270 -12.79 -9.01 6.12
CA MET A 270 -12.86 -8.03 7.20
C MET A 270 -13.43 -6.70 6.73
N ILE A 271 -13.00 -6.20 5.56
CA ILE A 271 -13.53 -4.96 4.97
C ILE A 271 -15.01 -5.12 4.62
N SER A 272 -15.38 -6.22 3.97
CA SER A 272 -16.77 -6.50 3.60
C SER A 272 -17.69 -6.50 4.83
N LYS A 273 -17.28 -7.19 5.89
CA LYS A 273 -18.02 -7.29 7.16
C LYS A 273 -17.86 -6.07 8.09
N ARG A 274 -17.08 -5.06 7.70
CA ARG A 274 -16.75 -3.89 8.54
C ARG A 274 -16.11 -4.28 9.88
N ILE A 275 -15.26 -5.31 9.87
CA ILE A 275 -14.46 -5.73 11.03
C ILE A 275 -13.16 -4.93 10.99
N ALA A 276 -13.10 -3.83 11.72
CA ALA A 276 -11.90 -3.01 11.84
C ALA A 276 -11.05 -3.48 13.03
N ASP A 277 -9.80 -3.89 12.76
CA ASP A 277 -8.86 -4.35 13.78
C ASP A 277 -7.43 -3.94 13.43
N THR A 278 -6.74 -3.28 14.35
CA THR A 278 -5.39 -2.75 14.11
C THR A 278 -4.31 -3.84 14.02
N ALA A 279 -4.62 -5.07 14.41
CA ALA A 279 -3.76 -6.23 14.11
C ALA A 279 -3.78 -6.63 12.61
N VAL A 280 -4.71 -6.08 11.86
CA VAL A 280 -4.82 -6.17 10.41
C VAL A 280 -5.08 -4.76 9.90
N PRO A 281 -4.06 -3.90 9.80
CA PRO A 281 -4.26 -2.49 9.46
C PRO A 281 -5.05 -2.27 8.18
N MET A 282 -4.86 -3.10 7.16
CA MET A 282 -5.65 -3.06 5.92
C MET A 282 -7.16 -3.11 6.18
N SER A 283 -7.63 -3.76 7.25
CA SER A 283 -9.05 -3.84 7.59
C SER A 283 -9.68 -2.48 7.90
N LEU A 284 -8.86 -1.50 8.33
CA LEU A 284 -9.31 -0.15 8.63
C LEU A 284 -9.81 0.60 7.40
N LEU A 285 -9.36 0.20 6.20
CA LEU A 285 -9.86 0.77 4.95
C LEU A 285 -11.36 0.52 4.75
N GLY A 286 -11.94 -0.42 5.48
CA GLY A 286 -13.39 -0.67 5.48
C GLY A 286 -14.27 0.53 5.82
N ASP A 287 -13.71 1.56 6.46
CA ASP A 287 -14.38 2.82 6.80
C ASP A 287 -14.08 3.96 5.81
N HIS A 288 -13.18 3.75 4.85
CA HIS A 288 -12.97 4.71 3.79
C HIS A 288 -14.15 4.66 2.79
N PRO A 289 -14.65 5.82 2.31
CA PRO A 289 -15.87 5.86 1.50
C PRO A 289 -15.73 5.23 0.11
N ASN A 290 -14.51 5.06 -0.39
CA ASN A 290 -14.27 4.58 -1.75
C ASN A 290 -13.00 3.73 -1.80
N VAL A 291 -13.16 2.41 -1.65
CA VAL A 291 -12.08 1.43 -1.68
C VAL A 291 -12.30 0.45 -2.83
N GLN A 292 -11.25 0.16 -3.57
CA GLN A 292 -11.26 -0.85 -4.61
C GLN A 292 -10.10 -1.82 -4.40
N PHE A 293 -10.41 -3.11 -4.38
CA PHE A 293 -9.41 -4.17 -4.45
C PHE A 293 -9.37 -4.75 -5.86
N ASN A 294 -8.18 -4.88 -6.40
CA ASN A 294 -7.90 -5.36 -7.75
C ASN A 294 -7.04 -6.62 -7.66
N PHE A 295 -7.55 -7.73 -8.16
CA PHE A 295 -6.89 -9.00 -8.09
C PHE A 295 -6.62 -9.57 -9.49
N LEU A 296 -5.42 -10.11 -9.69
CA LEU A 296 -5.16 -11.01 -10.80
C LEU A 296 -5.73 -12.38 -10.45
N ARG A 297 -6.67 -12.90 -11.25
CA ARG A 297 -7.41 -14.14 -10.94
C ARG A 297 -6.48 -15.34 -10.74
N SER A 298 -5.48 -15.49 -11.61
CA SER A 298 -4.50 -16.59 -11.49
C SER A 298 -3.61 -16.50 -10.26
N GLY A 299 -3.51 -15.31 -9.63
CA GLY A 299 -2.70 -15.08 -8.44
C GLY A 299 -3.43 -15.35 -7.12
N ILE A 300 -4.74 -15.65 -7.15
CA ILE A 300 -5.55 -15.85 -5.92
C ILE A 300 -5.08 -17.08 -5.12
N GLY A 301 -4.59 -18.12 -5.79
CA GLY A 301 -4.12 -19.34 -5.14
C GLY A 301 -5.19 -20.05 -4.30
N SER A 302 -4.76 -20.98 -3.46
CA SER A 302 -5.61 -21.75 -2.53
C SER A 302 -5.05 -21.69 -1.13
N CYS A 303 -5.93 -21.73 -0.11
CA CYS A 303 -5.55 -21.93 1.29
C CYS A 303 -5.58 -23.41 1.71
N GLU A 304 -5.67 -24.32 0.75
CA GLU A 304 -5.64 -25.75 1.02
C GLU A 304 -4.28 -26.15 1.62
N VAL A 305 -4.34 -26.94 2.69
CA VAL A 305 -3.13 -27.43 3.37
C VAL A 305 -2.70 -28.72 2.70
N SER A 306 -1.60 -28.67 1.96
CA SER A 306 -1.00 -29.86 1.32
C SER A 306 0.53 -29.78 1.38
N MET A 307 1.16 -30.96 1.37
CA MET A 307 2.62 -31.05 1.14
C MET A 307 2.89 -30.98 -0.36
N HIS A 308 3.90 -30.21 -0.73
CA HIS A 308 4.35 -30.05 -2.13
C HIS A 308 5.41 -31.09 -2.49
#